data_0d7efd7f0cb54d2d8e9c25b11d999362
#
_entry.id   0d7efd7f0cb54d2d8e9c25b11d999362
#
_cell.length_a   1.000
_cell.length_b   1.000
_cell.length_c   1.000
_cell.angle_alpha   90.00
_cell.angle_beta   90.00
_cell.angle_gamma   90.00
#
_symmetry.space_group_name_H-M   'P 1'
#
loop_
_entity.id
_entity.type
_entity.pdbx_description
1 polymer ?
#
loop_
_entity_poly.entity_id
_entity_poly.type
_entity_poly.pdbx_seq_one_letter_code
_entity_poly.pdbx_strand_id
1 'polypeptide(L)'
;VLAVCPEFLIEDYNKTDMIIYLKNGSQIRAVSAENPERLRGLNTSWVWVDELAAIQRDEDCWNMMMFGLRLGKSPRIIVTTTPKPRDLLIKIIETPTTVVDRASTYANIDNLSPTFREQILQYEQTKLGRQEIHAEILDAEEGGVVKREWIKLWPNHKPFPEELQFVITSYDCAYGEKQTNDYTACTTWGIFQPLDGPLAVLLLDCWQERLSFPDLKPRVLDEWETSYGSGKKQKRCDLIVIEEKAAGISLLQELRRMHLPVVGWNPGRADKLQRLHIAATVIAAGRVWMPESGNRKGFVRDWAEPLVSQMCSFPQCSHDDLMDAAVQALRYLKDTGWLEINRAPKEDDWDDTYDLMKTRGNPYAQ
;
A
#
# COMPACT_ATOMS: atom_id res chain seq x y z
N VAL A 1 27.86 20.19 5.68
CA VAL A 1 29.01 19.64 6.41
C VAL A 1 30.21 20.55 6.29
N LEU A 2 30.65 20.97 5.09
CA LEU A 2 31.81 21.82 4.91
C LEU A 2 31.73 23.15 5.69
N ALA A 3 30.54 23.75 5.77
CA ALA A 3 30.33 25.01 6.47
C ALA A 3 30.52 24.93 8.00
N VAL A 4 30.40 23.74 8.57
CA VAL A 4 30.48 23.51 10.04
C VAL A 4 31.70 22.68 10.44
N CYS A 5 32.36 22.02 9.51
CA CYS A 5 33.55 21.26 9.77
C CYS A 5 34.77 22.24 9.79
N PRO A 6 35.51 22.33 10.91
CA PRO A 6 36.68 23.22 10.98
C PRO A 6 37.71 22.86 9.92
N GLU A 7 38.18 23.86 9.18
CA GLU A 7 39.14 23.65 8.08
C GLU A 7 40.44 22.93 8.52
N PHE A 8 40.88 23.16 9.75
CA PHE A 8 42.08 22.51 10.28
C PHE A 8 41.94 20.98 10.44
N LEU A 9 40.71 20.43 10.42
CA LEU A 9 40.44 19.00 10.45
C LEU A 9 40.40 18.38 9.07
N ILE A 10 40.16 19.18 8.02
CA ILE A 10 40.01 18.70 6.65
C ILE A 10 41.40 18.52 6.04
N GLU A 11 41.63 17.34 5.44
CA GLU A 11 42.83 17.05 4.65
C GLU A 11 42.57 17.34 3.17
N ASP A 12 41.47 16.82 2.64
CA ASP A 12 41.08 17.00 1.23
C ASP A 12 39.58 16.90 1.04
N TYR A 13 39.08 17.41 -0.07
CA TYR A 13 37.66 17.28 -0.48
C TYR A 13 37.55 16.90 -1.95
N ASN A 14 37.12 15.64 -2.20
CA ASN A 14 36.79 15.17 -3.53
C ASN A 14 35.34 15.58 -3.87
N LYS A 15 35.21 16.61 -4.72
CA LYS A 15 33.91 17.14 -5.15
C LYS A 15 33.11 16.15 -6.03
N THR A 16 33.79 15.31 -6.81
CA THR A 16 33.19 14.36 -7.73
C THR A 16 32.51 13.22 -6.97
N ASP A 17 33.21 12.65 -6.00
CA ASP A 17 32.73 11.53 -5.20
C ASP A 17 32.00 11.98 -3.93
N MET A 18 31.94 13.30 -3.67
CA MET A 18 31.33 13.90 -2.48
C MET A 18 31.93 13.34 -1.18
N ILE A 19 33.27 13.24 -1.11
CA ILE A 19 33.99 12.70 0.03
C ILE A 19 34.87 13.77 0.65
N ILE A 20 34.74 13.98 1.96
CA ILE A 20 35.64 14.80 2.77
C ILE A 20 36.61 13.84 3.47
N TYR A 21 37.90 14.02 3.27
CA TYR A 21 38.96 13.31 3.97
C TYR A 21 39.39 14.14 5.17
N LEU A 22 39.46 13.50 6.34
CA LEU A 22 39.87 14.15 7.57
C LEU A 22 41.32 13.73 7.91
N LYS A 23 42.10 14.65 8.51
CA LYS A 23 43.51 14.41 8.89
C LYS A 23 43.74 13.23 9.83
N ASN A 24 42.71 12.77 10.52
CA ASN A 24 42.75 11.56 11.37
C ASN A 24 42.51 10.27 10.59
N GLY A 25 42.41 10.32 9.26
CA GLY A 25 42.13 9.19 8.39
C GLY A 25 40.63 8.83 8.25
N SER A 26 39.75 9.55 8.94
CA SER A 26 38.29 9.34 8.75
C SER A 26 37.80 9.98 7.47
N GLN A 27 36.65 9.48 6.96
CA GLN A 27 36.02 9.99 5.76
C GLN A 27 34.53 10.28 6.03
N ILE A 28 34.03 11.37 5.47
CA ILE A 28 32.61 11.70 5.45
C ILE A 28 32.18 11.68 3.99
N ARG A 29 31.26 10.81 3.64
CA ARG A 29 30.75 10.63 2.28
C ARG A 29 29.27 10.97 2.21
N ALA A 30 28.85 11.82 1.27
CA ALA A 30 27.46 12.07 0.96
C ALA A 30 27.01 11.13 -0.17
N VAL A 31 25.84 10.51 0.00
CA VAL A 31 25.26 9.55 -0.96
C VAL A 31 23.78 9.87 -1.12
N SER A 32 23.30 9.92 -2.38
CA SER A 32 21.87 10.07 -2.67
C SER A 32 21.11 8.77 -2.40
N ALA A 33 19.94 8.89 -1.77
CA ALA A 33 19.03 7.77 -1.51
C ALA A 33 18.07 7.46 -2.68
N GLU A 34 18.18 8.13 -3.83
CA GLU A 34 17.34 7.85 -5.01
C GLU A 34 17.51 6.42 -5.55
N ASN A 35 18.72 5.87 -5.41
CA ASN A 35 19.04 4.51 -5.81
C ASN A 35 19.67 3.75 -4.65
N PRO A 36 18.94 2.82 -3.99
CA PRO A 36 19.43 2.02 -2.87
C PRO A 36 20.72 1.23 -3.17
N GLU A 37 20.95 0.84 -4.42
CA GLU A 37 22.17 0.11 -4.82
C GLU A 37 23.46 0.93 -4.61
N ARG A 38 23.37 2.26 -4.60
CA ARG A 38 24.53 3.12 -4.26
C ARG A 38 24.96 3.02 -2.80
N LEU A 39 24.07 2.55 -1.94
CA LEU A 39 24.33 2.33 -0.52
C LEU A 39 24.95 0.96 -0.25
N ARG A 40 24.88 0.05 -1.24
CA ARG A 40 25.44 -1.30 -1.13
C ARG A 40 26.96 -1.26 -0.99
N GLY A 41 27.46 -2.04 -0.05
CA GLY A 41 28.91 -2.20 0.14
C GLY A 41 29.60 -1.08 0.92
N LEU A 42 28.87 -0.06 1.34
CA LEU A 42 29.38 0.93 2.27
C LEU A 42 29.69 0.27 3.63
N ASN A 43 30.83 0.63 4.20
CA ASN A 43 31.21 0.22 5.55
C ASN A 43 31.34 1.47 6.40
N THR A 44 30.43 1.65 7.35
CA THR A 44 30.34 2.89 8.13
C THR A 44 30.30 2.59 9.62
N SER A 45 30.80 3.53 10.41
CA SER A 45 30.63 3.58 11.86
C SER A 45 29.48 4.49 12.28
N TRP A 46 29.14 5.47 11.42
CA TRP A 46 28.06 6.41 11.61
C TRP A 46 27.32 6.62 10.29
N VAL A 47 26.02 6.75 10.38
CA VAL A 47 25.16 7.15 9.27
C VAL A 47 24.28 8.30 9.75
N TRP A 48 24.15 9.33 8.95
CA TRP A 48 23.13 10.36 9.12
C TRP A 48 22.19 10.31 7.91
N VAL A 49 20.92 10.09 8.18
CA VAL A 49 19.85 10.11 7.18
C VAL A 49 19.07 11.38 7.35
N ASP A 50 19.09 12.22 6.34
CA ASP A 50 18.34 13.46 6.33
C ASP A 50 17.03 13.24 5.55
N GLU A 51 15.90 13.75 6.10
CA GLU A 51 14.57 13.65 5.54
C GLU A 51 14.13 12.20 5.18
N LEU A 52 14.29 11.25 6.13
CA LEU A 52 13.97 9.84 5.91
C LEU A 52 12.56 9.66 5.33
N ALA A 53 11.55 10.37 5.84
CA ALA A 53 10.17 10.24 5.39
C ALA A 53 9.90 10.81 3.98
N ALA A 54 10.88 11.46 3.35
CA ALA A 54 10.81 11.91 1.96
C ALA A 54 11.41 10.89 0.98
N ILE A 55 12.14 9.88 1.45
CA ILE A 55 12.76 8.85 0.62
C ILE A 55 11.66 7.93 0.07
N GLN A 56 11.57 7.77 -1.24
CA GLN A 56 10.53 6.94 -1.88
C GLN A 56 10.71 5.45 -1.58
N ARG A 57 11.95 4.96 -1.58
CA ARG A 57 12.31 3.56 -1.30
C ARG A 57 13.02 3.46 0.05
N ASP A 58 12.34 3.95 1.07
CA ASP A 58 12.88 4.11 2.41
C ASP A 58 13.30 2.79 3.06
N GLU A 59 12.48 1.72 2.97
CA GLU A 59 12.84 0.40 3.52
C GLU A 59 14.06 -0.22 2.83
N ASP A 60 14.15 -0.15 1.50
CA ASP A 60 15.31 -0.67 0.76
C ASP A 60 16.59 0.11 1.14
N CYS A 61 16.49 1.44 1.18
CA CYS A 61 17.61 2.29 1.61
C CYS A 61 18.03 1.99 3.05
N TRP A 62 17.06 1.88 3.95
CA TRP A 62 17.29 1.55 5.36
C TRP A 62 18.03 0.22 5.50
N ASN A 63 17.56 -0.83 4.85
CA ASN A 63 18.18 -2.14 4.89
C ASN A 63 19.63 -2.09 4.41
N MET A 64 19.91 -1.41 3.28
CA MET A 64 21.28 -1.27 2.77
C MET A 64 22.20 -0.51 3.74
N MET A 65 21.70 0.56 4.38
CA MET A 65 22.43 1.31 5.40
C MET A 65 22.71 0.46 6.64
N MET A 66 21.73 -0.29 7.13
CA MET A 66 21.89 -1.16 8.29
C MET A 66 22.91 -2.29 8.04
N PHE A 67 22.94 -2.88 6.84
CA PHE A 67 23.99 -3.85 6.46
C PHE A 67 25.38 -3.20 6.38
N GLY A 68 25.47 -1.92 6.04
CA GLY A 68 26.72 -1.17 5.97
C GLY A 68 27.22 -0.64 7.33
N LEU A 69 26.35 -0.52 8.33
CA LEU A 69 26.64 0.07 9.63
C LEU A 69 27.31 -0.95 10.57
N ARG A 70 28.60 -1.21 10.36
CA ARG A 70 29.31 -2.32 11.00
C ARG A 70 30.75 -2.01 11.47
N LEU A 71 31.21 -0.77 11.34
CA LEU A 71 32.54 -0.39 11.79
C LEU A 71 32.52 0.19 13.20
N GLY A 72 33.62 -0.01 13.93
CA GLY A 72 33.78 0.52 15.27
C GLY A 72 33.12 -0.33 16.36
N LYS A 73 33.23 0.13 17.62
CA LYS A 73 32.72 -0.56 18.79
C LYS A 73 31.20 -0.33 19.03
N SER A 74 30.68 0.78 18.52
CA SER A 74 29.27 1.18 18.72
C SER A 74 28.81 1.95 17.48
N PRO A 75 28.50 1.24 16.38
CA PRO A 75 27.96 1.90 15.20
C PRO A 75 26.60 2.54 15.50
N ARG A 76 26.34 3.72 14.94
CA ARG A 76 25.12 4.51 15.21
C ARG A 76 24.55 5.10 13.94
N ILE A 77 23.22 5.24 13.93
CA ILE A 77 22.48 5.95 12.91
C ILE A 77 21.75 7.13 13.55
N ILE A 78 21.78 8.28 12.90
CA ILE A 78 21.00 9.46 13.24
C ILE A 78 20.03 9.70 12.11
N VAL A 79 18.76 9.92 12.43
CA VAL A 79 17.70 10.22 11.46
C VAL A 79 17.13 11.58 11.80
N THR A 80 17.09 12.45 10.80
CA THR A 80 16.34 13.72 10.85
C THR A 80 15.21 13.63 9.84
N THR A 81 14.01 14.04 10.22
CA THR A 81 12.87 14.01 9.31
C THR A 81 11.69 14.83 9.84
N THR A 82 10.93 15.40 8.94
CA THR A 82 9.55 15.81 9.23
C THR A 82 8.72 14.54 9.45
N PRO A 83 7.91 14.48 10.51
CA PRO A 83 7.22 13.25 10.89
C PRO A 83 6.01 12.97 10.00
N LYS A 84 6.25 12.31 8.87
CA LYS A 84 5.18 11.72 8.06
C LYS A 84 4.87 10.31 8.57
N PRO A 85 3.60 9.87 8.55
CA PRO A 85 3.20 8.55 9.04
C PRO A 85 3.63 7.44 8.06
N ARG A 86 4.94 7.21 7.98
CA ARG A 86 5.56 6.12 7.20
C ARG A 86 5.77 4.91 8.10
N ASP A 87 5.46 3.72 7.61
CA ASP A 87 5.60 2.47 8.37
C ASP A 87 7.01 2.26 8.90
N LEU A 88 8.02 2.56 8.07
CA LEU A 88 9.42 2.48 8.49
C LEU A 88 9.72 3.44 9.64
N LEU A 89 9.25 4.68 9.58
CA LEU A 89 9.48 5.67 10.63
C LEU A 89 8.83 5.22 11.95
N ILE A 90 7.61 4.69 11.88
CA ILE A 90 6.90 4.16 13.05
C ILE A 90 7.68 2.98 13.65
N LYS A 91 8.11 2.01 12.83
CA LYS A 91 8.93 0.86 13.26
C LYS A 91 10.23 1.30 13.95
N ILE A 92 10.90 2.33 13.39
CA ILE A 92 12.14 2.87 14.00
C ILE A 92 11.85 3.48 15.37
N ILE A 93 10.79 4.28 15.50
CA ILE A 93 10.40 4.93 16.75
C ILE A 93 10.03 3.90 17.83
N GLU A 94 9.36 2.83 17.46
CA GLU A 94 8.95 1.74 18.36
C GLU A 94 10.11 0.80 18.75
N THR A 95 11.24 0.89 18.05
CA THR A 95 12.40 0.05 18.36
C THR A 95 13.00 0.43 19.73
N PRO A 96 13.18 -0.51 20.68
CA PRO A 96 13.60 -0.20 22.06
C PRO A 96 14.96 0.50 22.18
N THR A 97 15.82 0.41 21.16
CA THR A 97 17.14 1.04 21.14
C THR A 97 17.12 2.43 20.52
N THR A 98 15.96 2.90 20.07
CA THR A 98 15.80 4.23 19.47
C THR A 98 15.53 5.27 20.54
N VAL A 99 16.27 6.37 20.49
CA VAL A 99 16.01 7.56 21.29
C VAL A 99 15.35 8.58 20.34
N VAL A 100 14.14 9.02 20.70
CA VAL A 100 13.37 9.98 19.91
C VAL A 100 13.40 11.34 20.60
N ASP A 101 13.87 12.36 19.88
CA ASP A 101 13.76 13.75 20.26
C ASP A 101 12.83 14.47 19.30
N ARG A 102 11.95 15.34 19.82
CA ARG A 102 10.99 16.11 19.03
C ARG A 102 11.11 17.59 19.37
N ALA A 103 11.27 18.39 18.35
CA ALA A 103 11.32 19.83 18.48
C ALA A 103 10.32 20.47 17.51
N SER A 104 9.51 21.39 18.03
CA SER A 104 8.66 22.22 17.17
C SER A 104 9.50 23.29 16.47
N THR A 105 8.98 23.84 15.37
CA THR A 105 9.57 25.01 14.69
C THR A 105 9.76 26.19 15.66
N TYR A 106 8.91 26.29 16.67
CA TYR A 106 9.01 27.33 17.71
C TYR A 106 10.27 27.20 18.57
N ALA A 107 10.80 26.00 18.76
CA ALA A 107 12.06 25.80 19.50
C ALA A 107 13.25 26.50 18.81
N ASN A 108 13.13 26.80 17.52
CA ASN A 108 14.17 27.46 16.73
C ASN A 108 13.71 28.84 16.19
N ILE A 109 12.66 29.40 16.74
CA ILE A 109 11.97 30.60 16.19
C ILE A 109 12.93 31.80 16.07
N ASP A 110 13.87 31.94 16.99
CA ASP A 110 14.80 33.07 17.04
C ASP A 110 15.80 33.08 15.86
N ASN A 111 16.06 31.92 15.26
CA ASN A 111 16.93 31.78 14.10
C ASN A 111 16.17 31.90 12.76
N LEU A 112 14.84 32.02 12.78
CA LEU A 112 14.02 32.13 11.59
C LEU A 112 13.76 33.59 11.21
N SER A 113 13.66 33.86 9.91
CA SER A 113 13.38 35.23 9.43
C SER A 113 11.98 35.70 9.90
N PRO A 114 11.80 37.00 10.17
CA PRO A 114 10.51 37.57 10.56
C PRO A 114 9.37 37.22 9.57
N THR A 115 9.65 37.32 8.28
CA THR A 115 8.68 36.98 7.22
C THR A 115 8.23 35.52 7.29
N PHE A 116 9.15 34.58 7.56
CA PHE A 116 8.82 33.17 7.70
C PHE A 116 7.95 32.94 8.94
N ARG A 117 8.23 33.62 10.06
CA ARG A 117 7.42 33.53 11.30
C ARG A 117 5.97 33.93 11.04
N GLU A 118 5.72 35.00 10.27
CA GLU A 118 4.39 35.41 9.90
C GLU A 118 3.68 34.39 8.98
N GLN A 119 4.41 33.82 8.04
CA GLN A 119 3.87 32.84 7.11
C GLN A 119 3.45 31.55 7.81
N ILE A 120 4.23 31.01 8.75
CA ILE A 120 3.91 29.74 9.41
C ILE A 120 2.64 29.84 10.26
N LEU A 121 2.29 31.02 10.79
CA LEU A 121 1.07 31.23 11.58
C LEU A 121 -0.21 30.91 10.78
N GLN A 122 -0.19 31.07 9.46
CA GLN A 122 -1.33 30.75 8.61
C GLN A 122 -1.62 29.23 8.57
N TYR A 123 -0.63 28.40 8.87
CA TYR A 123 -0.77 26.96 8.88
C TYR A 123 -0.98 26.36 10.25
N GLU A 124 -0.95 27.17 11.34
CA GLU A 124 -0.95 26.73 12.73
C GLU A 124 -2.03 25.69 13.06
N GLN A 125 -3.26 25.92 12.59
CA GLN A 125 -4.39 25.03 12.87
C GLN A 125 -4.67 24.00 11.76
N THR A 126 -3.78 23.89 10.78
CA THR A 126 -3.93 22.94 9.68
C THR A 126 -3.23 21.62 10.02
N LYS A 127 -3.60 20.53 9.31
CA LYS A 127 -2.83 19.26 9.37
C LYS A 127 -1.36 19.49 9.06
N LEU A 128 -1.07 20.29 8.04
CA LEU A 128 0.30 20.65 7.65
C LEU A 128 1.03 21.33 8.80
N GLY A 129 0.37 22.25 9.50
CA GLY A 129 0.94 22.92 10.67
C GLY A 129 1.23 21.97 11.83
N ARG A 130 0.33 21.04 12.13
CA ARG A 130 0.57 20.00 13.15
C ARG A 130 1.81 19.15 12.81
N GLN A 131 1.99 18.80 11.56
CA GLN A 131 3.12 18.01 11.09
C GLN A 131 4.41 18.84 11.02
N GLU A 132 4.41 19.98 10.32
CA GLU A 132 5.61 20.76 9.99
C GLU A 132 6.02 21.73 11.11
N ILE A 133 5.06 22.27 11.88
CA ILE A 133 5.35 23.25 12.95
C ILE A 133 5.50 22.52 14.29
N HIS A 134 4.58 21.62 14.62
CA HIS A 134 4.54 20.96 15.93
C HIS A 134 5.25 19.61 15.96
N ALA A 135 5.76 19.13 14.84
CA ALA A 135 6.43 17.81 14.69
C ALA A 135 5.55 16.66 15.22
N GLU A 136 4.23 16.74 14.98
CA GLU A 136 3.30 15.68 15.33
C GLU A 136 3.32 14.58 14.25
N ILE A 137 3.40 13.33 14.71
CA ILE A 137 3.13 12.18 13.84
C ILE A 137 1.62 12.04 13.79
N LEU A 138 1.03 12.44 12.68
CA LEU A 138 -0.40 12.29 12.47
C LEU A 138 -0.71 10.82 12.17
N ASP A 139 -1.90 10.37 12.57
CA ASP A 139 -2.37 9.06 12.13
C ASP A 139 -2.50 9.07 10.59
N ALA A 140 -1.87 8.11 9.92
CA ALA A 140 -1.96 7.97 8.48
C ALA A 140 -3.42 7.88 8.01
N GLU A 141 -4.28 7.25 8.81
CA GLU A 141 -5.69 7.07 8.54
C GLU A 141 -6.53 8.34 8.77
N GLU A 142 -6.04 9.33 9.55
CA GLU A 142 -6.78 10.58 9.85
C GLU A 142 -7.11 11.41 8.61
N GLY A 143 -6.40 11.20 7.50
CA GLY A 143 -6.62 11.88 6.22
C GLY A 143 -7.06 10.97 5.08
N GLY A 144 -7.23 9.69 5.34
CA GLY A 144 -7.60 8.73 4.33
C GLY A 144 -9.03 8.90 3.83
N VAL A 145 -9.25 8.47 2.58
CA VAL A 145 -10.56 8.49 1.92
C VAL A 145 -11.51 7.45 2.52
N VAL A 146 -10.98 6.30 2.91
CA VAL A 146 -11.71 5.21 3.55
C VAL A 146 -11.49 5.28 5.05
N LYS A 147 -12.57 5.13 5.82
CA LYS A 147 -12.47 5.03 7.27
C LYS A 147 -12.55 3.57 7.69
N ARG A 148 -11.64 3.16 8.58
CA ARG A 148 -11.58 1.78 9.09
C ARG A 148 -12.92 1.33 9.67
N GLU A 149 -13.64 2.21 10.34
CA GLU A 149 -14.97 1.97 10.93
C GLU A 149 -16.08 1.62 9.93
N TRP A 150 -15.89 1.91 8.63
CA TRP A 150 -16.85 1.55 7.58
C TRP A 150 -16.72 0.09 7.16
N ILE A 151 -15.58 -0.54 7.45
CA ILE A 151 -15.29 -1.93 7.11
C ILE A 151 -15.97 -2.83 8.15
N LYS A 152 -16.83 -3.72 7.70
CA LYS A 152 -17.46 -4.72 8.57
C LYS A 152 -16.54 -5.92 8.76
N LEU A 153 -16.57 -6.50 9.96
CA LEU A 153 -15.77 -7.68 10.27
C LEU A 153 -16.61 -8.94 10.23
N TRP A 154 -16.12 -9.94 9.47
CA TRP A 154 -16.66 -11.29 9.51
C TRP A 154 -16.11 -12.00 10.74
N PRO A 155 -16.98 -12.43 11.69
CA PRO A 155 -16.51 -12.97 12.98
C PRO A 155 -15.63 -14.20 12.81
N ASN A 156 -14.47 -14.22 13.49
CA ASN A 156 -13.50 -15.31 13.36
C ASN A 156 -14.04 -16.69 13.78
N HIS A 157 -14.99 -16.73 14.72
CA HIS A 157 -15.61 -17.98 15.18
C HIS A 157 -16.62 -18.58 14.17
N LYS A 158 -17.01 -17.81 13.15
CA LYS A 158 -17.89 -18.29 12.06
C LYS A 158 -17.04 -18.76 10.89
N PRO A 159 -17.32 -19.92 10.31
CA PRO A 159 -16.74 -20.30 9.02
C PRO A 159 -17.15 -19.26 7.97
N PHE A 160 -16.41 -19.18 6.87
CA PHE A 160 -16.81 -18.34 5.74
C PHE A 160 -18.21 -18.77 5.24
N PRO A 161 -18.94 -17.89 4.54
CA PRO A 161 -20.28 -18.20 4.05
C PRO A 161 -20.32 -19.55 3.33
N GLU A 162 -21.33 -20.36 3.61
CA GLU A 162 -21.51 -21.67 2.94
C GLU A 162 -21.80 -21.48 1.44
N GLU A 163 -22.46 -20.38 1.09
CA GLU A 163 -22.86 -20.07 -0.26
C GLU A 163 -22.28 -18.72 -0.67
N LEU A 164 -21.34 -18.77 -1.61
CA LEU A 164 -20.81 -17.60 -2.32
C LEU A 164 -21.50 -17.54 -3.68
N GLN A 165 -22.21 -16.44 -3.95
CA GLN A 165 -22.92 -16.27 -5.23
C GLN A 165 -21.94 -16.07 -6.38
N PHE A 166 -20.90 -15.30 -6.15
CA PHE A 166 -19.88 -14.98 -7.15
C PHE A 166 -18.53 -14.78 -6.46
N VAL A 167 -17.46 -15.27 -7.06
CA VAL A 167 -16.08 -15.10 -6.59
C VAL A 167 -15.28 -14.41 -7.68
N ILE A 168 -14.66 -13.29 -7.34
CA ILE A 168 -13.82 -12.49 -8.25
C ILE A 168 -12.42 -12.36 -7.68
N THR A 169 -11.42 -12.58 -8.52
CA THR A 169 -10.00 -12.34 -8.19
C THR A 169 -9.48 -11.20 -9.07
N SER A 170 -8.83 -10.23 -8.46
CA SER A 170 -8.34 -9.02 -9.12
C SER A 170 -6.85 -8.88 -8.94
N TYR A 171 -6.14 -8.61 -10.03
CA TYR A 171 -4.69 -8.46 -10.06
C TYR A 171 -4.29 -7.06 -10.50
N ASP A 172 -3.42 -6.43 -9.72
CA ASP A 172 -2.59 -5.32 -10.14
C ASP A 172 -1.17 -5.84 -10.38
N CYS A 173 -0.74 -5.86 -11.65
CA CYS A 173 0.50 -6.49 -12.05
C CYS A 173 1.63 -5.46 -12.17
N ALA A 174 2.77 -5.74 -11.52
CA ALA A 174 3.97 -4.91 -11.61
C ALA A 174 4.47 -4.75 -13.06
N TYR A 175 5.00 -3.56 -13.36
CA TYR A 175 5.45 -3.16 -14.69
C TYR A 175 6.98 -3.10 -14.80
N GLY A 176 7.57 -3.68 -15.88
CA GLY A 176 8.90 -3.35 -16.41
C GLY A 176 9.92 -4.51 -16.47
N GLU A 177 10.94 -4.32 -17.32
CA GLU A 177 12.08 -5.25 -17.43
C GLU A 177 12.97 -5.27 -16.18
N LYS A 178 12.87 -4.27 -15.32
CA LYS A 178 13.49 -4.22 -13.97
C LYS A 178 12.50 -4.69 -12.89
N GLN A 179 11.88 -5.81 -13.12
CA GLN A 179 10.77 -6.42 -12.36
C GLN A 179 11.08 -6.76 -10.89
N THR A 180 12.28 -6.56 -10.41
CA THR A 180 12.66 -6.91 -9.03
C THR A 180 12.18 -5.90 -7.97
N ASN A 181 11.57 -4.77 -8.36
CA ASN A 181 11.31 -3.66 -7.45
C ASN A 181 9.84 -3.33 -7.20
N ASP A 182 8.92 -3.67 -8.11
CA ASP A 182 7.50 -3.37 -7.95
C ASP A 182 6.73 -4.62 -7.51
N TYR A 183 5.67 -4.41 -6.73
CA TYR A 183 4.83 -5.51 -6.26
C TYR A 183 3.74 -5.84 -7.27
N THR A 184 3.46 -7.13 -7.41
CA THR A 184 2.19 -7.62 -7.93
C THR A 184 1.27 -7.87 -6.76
N ALA A 185 0.06 -7.35 -6.81
CA ALA A 185 -0.96 -7.50 -5.78
C ALA A 185 -2.15 -8.28 -6.30
N CYS A 186 -2.73 -9.08 -5.42
CA CYS A 186 -3.93 -9.87 -5.68
C CYS A 186 -4.93 -9.68 -4.55
N THR A 187 -6.21 -9.57 -4.90
CA THR A 187 -7.32 -9.60 -3.93
C THR A 187 -8.44 -10.48 -4.44
N THR A 188 -8.90 -11.42 -3.61
CA THR A 188 -10.01 -12.32 -3.94
C THR A 188 -11.22 -12.02 -3.06
N TRP A 189 -12.36 -11.82 -3.70
CA TRP A 189 -13.60 -11.39 -3.08
C TRP A 189 -14.75 -12.32 -3.39
N GLY A 190 -15.57 -12.63 -2.37
CA GLY A 190 -16.77 -13.44 -2.51
C GLY A 190 -18.03 -12.64 -2.23
N ILE A 191 -19.00 -12.70 -3.14
CA ILE A 191 -20.32 -12.11 -2.92
C ILE A 191 -21.16 -13.08 -2.12
N PHE A 192 -21.78 -12.57 -1.07
CA PHE A 192 -22.66 -13.34 -0.21
C PHE A 192 -23.86 -12.52 0.22
N GLN A 193 -24.93 -13.22 0.67
CA GLN A 193 -26.10 -12.60 1.25
C GLN A 193 -25.97 -12.58 2.77
N PRO A 194 -25.81 -11.41 3.42
CA PRO A 194 -25.94 -11.30 4.87
C PRO A 194 -27.34 -11.69 5.34
N LEU A 195 -27.49 -12.11 6.59
CA LEU A 195 -28.80 -12.41 7.18
C LEU A 195 -29.76 -11.21 7.09
N ASP A 196 -29.21 -10.02 7.36
CA ASP A 196 -29.95 -8.77 7.29
C ASP A 196 -29.22 -7.80 6.35
N GLY A 197 -29.89 -7.37 5.29
CA GLY A 197 -29.39 -6.35 4.39
C GLY A 197 -29.12 -6.86 2.97
N PRO A 198 -28.64 -5.96 2.11
CA PRO A 198 -28.38 -6.26 0.70
C PRO A 198 -27.10 -7.09 0.53
N LEU A 199 -26.90 -7.62 -0.69
CA LEU A 199 -25.68 -8.33 -1.06
C LEU A 199 -24.43 -7.59 -0.60
N ALA A 200 -23.49 -8.33 -0.08
CA ALA A 200 -22.22 -7.81 0.41
C ALA A 200 -21.05 -8.62 -0.16
N VAL A 201 -19.87 -8.07 -0.05
CA VAL A 201 -18.65 -8.72 -0.51
C VAL A 201 -17.71 -8.95 0.68
N LEU A 202 -17.14 -10.16 0.75
CA LEU A 202 -16.19 -10.58 1.77
C LEU A 202 -14.82 -10.79 1.13
N LEU A 203 -13.79 -10.21 1.71
CA LEU A 203 -12.41 -10.53 1.36
C LEU A 203 -12.10 -11.98 1.76
N LEU A 204 -11.77 -12.80 0.78
CA LEU A 204 -11.47 -14.22 0.97
C LEU A 204 -9.97 -14.46 1.10
N ASP A 205 -9.17 -13.72 0.32
CA ASP A 205 -7.72 -13.76 0.33
C ASP A 205 -7.12 -12.47 -0.25
N CYS A 206 -5.90 -12.12 0.15
CA CYS A 206 -5.09 -11.12 -0.54
C CYS A 206 -3.60 -11.35 -0.26
N TRP A 207 -2.77 -10.97 -1.23
CA TRP A 207 -1.32 -11.03 -1.12
C TRP A 207 -0.67 -9.97 -1.99
N GLN A 208 0.56 -9.62 -1.64
CA GLN A 208 1.41 -8.67 -2.35
C GLN A 208 2.82 -9.24 -2.37
N GLU A 209 3.33 -9.55 -3.55
CA GLU A 209 4.62 -10.21 -3.73
C GLU A 209 5.39 -9.61 -4.91
N ARG A 210 6.72 -9.69 -4.87
CA ARG A 210 7.58 -9.33 -5.98
C ARG A 210 7.83 -10.58 -6.82
N LEU A 211 7.07 -10.73 -7.89
CA LEU A 211 7.14 -11.89 -8.77
C LEU A 211 7.69 -11.52 -10.15
N SER A 212 8.52 -12.38 -10.70
CA SER A 212 8.82 -12.32 -12.11
C SER A 212 7.63 -12.82 -12.95
N PHE A 213 7.53 -12.40 -14.21
CA PHE A 213 6.42 -12.85 -15.06
C PHE A 213 6.34 -14.40 -15.21
N PRO A 214 7.45 -15.15 -15.33
CA PRO A 214 7.42 -16.61 -15.32
C PRO A 214 6.83 -17.21 -14.02
N ASP A 215 7.03 -16.56 -12.87
CA ASP A 215 6.54 -17.04 -11.58
C ASP A 215 5.09 -16.62 -11.32
N LEU A 216 4.66 -15.50 -11.91
CA LEU A 216 3.31 -14.97 -11.76
C LEU A 216 2.25 -15.90 -12.36
N LYS A 217 2.49 -16.44 -13.55
CA LYS A 217 1.52 -17.33 -14.22
C LYS A 217 1.19 -18.59 -13.41
N PRO A 218 2.15 -19.37 -12.91
CA PRO A 218 1.85 -20.49 -12.00
C PRO A 218 1.08 -20.04 -10.76
N ARG A 219 1.45 -18.92 -10.14
CA ARG A 219 0.76 -18.40 -8.98
C ARG A 219 -0.71 -18.09 -9.26
N VAL A 220 -1.03 -17.47 -10.40
CA VAL A 220 -2.40 -17.20 -10.81
C VAL A 220 -3.21 -18.48 -11.04
N LEU A 221 -2.57 -19.53 -11.58
CA LEU A 221 -3.22 -20.84 -11.80
C LEU A 221 -3.51 -21.54 -10.46
N ASP A 222 -2.60 -21.49 -9.49
CA ASP A 222 -2.81 -22.04 -8.16
C ASP A 222 -3.98 -21.32 -7.46
N GLU A 223 -4.06 -19.99 -7.56
CA GLU A 223 -5.19 -19.20 -7.05
C GLU A 223 -6.52 -19.57 -7.74
N TRP A 224 -6.48 -19.78 -9.05
CA TRP A 224 -7.66 -20.21 -9.82
C TRP A 224 -8.21 -21.56 -9.35
N GLU A 225 -7.33 -22.50 -8.97
CA GLU A 225 -7.72 -23.82 -8.48
C GLU A 225 -8.20 -23.78 -7.02
N THR A 226 -7.92 -22.72 -6.30
CA THR A 226 -8.30 -22.55 -4.91
C THR A 226 -9.82 -22.42 -4.77
N SER A 227 -10.38 -23.14 -3.80
CA SER A 227 -11.81 -23.11 -3.49
C SER A 227 -12.09 -22.39 -2.18
N TYR A 228 -13.03 -21.47 -2.20
CA TYR A 228 -13.41 -20.61 -1.09
C TYR A 228 -14.79 -20.94 -0.54
N GLY A 229 -15.06 -20.50 0.69
CA GLY A 229 -16.31 -20.78 1.40
C GLY A 229 -16.18 -21.92 2.40
N SER A 230 -17.30 -22.42 2.91
CA SER A 230 -17.33 -23.52 3.87
C SER A 230 -18.28 -24.64 3.45
N GLY A 231 -18.10 -25.83 4.07
CA GLY A 231 -18.97 -26.98 3.82
C GLY A 231 -18.82 -27.60 2.44
N LYS A 232 -19.93 -28.09 1.88
CA LYS A 232 -19.97 -28.82 0.60
C LYS A 232 -20.11 -27.92 -0.63
N LYS A 233 -20.41 -26.62 -0.43
CA LYS A 233 -20.65 -25.64 -1.50
C LYS A 233 -19.48 -24.69 -1.72
N GLN A 234 -18.25 -25.19 -1.52
CA GLN A 234 -17.06 -24.40 -1.84
C GLN A 234 -17.05 -24.01 -3.31
N LYS A 235 -16.62 -22.78 -3.59
CA LYS A 235 -16.64 -22.19 -4.91
C LYS A 235 -15.26 -21.71 -5.32
N ARG A 236 -14.85 -22.01 -6.55
CA ARG A 236 -13.66 -21.42 -7.17
C ARG A 236 -13.95 -20.00 -7.67
N CYS A 237 -12.92 -19.34 -8.12
CA CYS A 237 -13.05 -18.05 -8.78
C CYS A 237 -13.93 -18.17 -10.04
N ASP A 238 -14.93 -17.28 -10.18
CA ASP A 238 -15.77 -17.21 -11.38
C ASP A 238 -15.17 -16.28 -12.43
N LEU A 239 -14.40 -15.26 -12.01
CA LEU A 239 -13.85 -14.25 -12.90
C LEU A 239 -12.52 -13.71 -12.37
N ILE A 240 -11.56 -13.60 -13.26
CA ILE A 240 -10.29 -12.91 -13.04
C ILE A 240 -10.36 -11.54 -13.72
N VAL A 241 -10.03 -10.49 -12.98
CA VAL A 241 -9.91 -9.11 -13.48
C VAL A 241 -8.45 -8.66 -13.43
N ILE A 242 -7.93 -8.16 -14.53
CA ILE A 242 -6.54 -7.73 -14.65
C ILE A 242 -6.51 -6.32 -15.26
N GLU A 243 -5.73 -5.41 -14.65
CA GLU A 243 -5.55 -4.07 -15.23
C GLU A 243 -4.86 -4.16 -16.61
N GLU A 244 -5.45 -3.51 -17.63
CA GLU A 244 -4.90 -3.45 -18.99
C GLU A 244 -3.71 -2.51 -19.09
N LYS A 245 -2.67 -2.78 -18.31
CA LYS A 245 -1.36 -2.15 -18.39
C LYS A 245 -0.29 -3.21 -18.63
N ALA A 246 0.61 -2.89 -19.49
CA ALA A 246 1.82 -3.62 -19.88
C ALA A 246 1.95 -5.10 -19.44
N ALA A 247 2.41 -5.41 -18.22
CA ALA A 247 2.54 -6.80 -17.75
C ALA A 247 1.17 -7.50 -17.63
N GLY A 248 0.13 -6.77 -17.22
CA GLY A 248 -1.24 -7.27 -17.16
C GLY A 248 -1.77 -7.69 -18.52
N ILE A 249 -1.44 -7.00 -19.60
CA ILE A 249 -1.84 -7.37 -20.97
C ILE A 249 -1.26 -8.74 -21.36
N SER A 250 0.00 -8.99 -21.04
CA SER A 250 0.64 -10.27 -21.34
C SER A 250 0.00 -11.42 -20.57
N LEU A 251 -0.27 -11.23 -19.27
CA LEU A 251 -0.96 -12.20 -18.44
C LEU A 251 -2.39 -12.45 -18.95
N LEU A 252 -3.13 -11.39 -19.26
CA LEU A 252 -4.48 -11.46 -19.82
C LEU A 252 -4.53 -12.31 -21.10
N GLN A 253 -3.58 -12.12 -22.02
CA GLN A 253 -3.51 -12.88 -23.26
C GLN A 253 -3.22 -14.36 -22.99
N GLU A 254 -2.29 -14.67 -22.08
CA GLU A 254 -1.96 -16.05 -21.71
C GLU A 254 -3.16 -16.78 -21.09
N LEU A 255 -3.85 -16.15 -20.14
CA LEU A 255 -5.02 -16.74 -19.48
C LEU A 255 -6.20 -16.93 -20.45
N ARG A 256 -6.40 -16.00 -21.39
CA ARG A 256 -7.40 -16.16 -22.48
C ARG A 256 -7.08 -17.36 -23.39
N ARG A 257 -5.82 -17.58 -23.72
CA ARG A 257 -5.40 -18.77 -24.50
C ARG A 257 -5.69 -20.07 -23.76
N MET A 258 -5.70 -20.03 -22.43
CA MET A 258 -6.06 -21.18 -21.58
C MET A 258 -7.57 -21.30 -21.35
N HIS A 259 -8.39 -20.46 -22.00
CA HIS A 259 -9.85 -20.41 -21.87
C HIS A 259 -10.33 -20.13 -20.43
N LEU A 260 -9.55 -19.43 -19.63
CA LEU A 260 -9.97 -18.98 -18.32
C LEU A 260 -10.88 -17.74 -18.45
N PRO A 261 -11.90 -17.58 -17.58
CA PRO A 261 -12.76 -16.41 -17.57
C PRO A 261 -11.98 -15.20 -17.03
N VAL A 262 -11.38 -14.46 -17.93
CA VAL A 262 -10.54 -13.30 -17.60
C VAL A 262 -10.99 -12.07 -18.37
N VAL A 263 -11.11 -10.96 -17.67
CA VAL A 263 -11.48 -9.65 -18.22
C VAL A 263 -10.37 -8.65 -17.96
N GLY A 264 -10.04 -7.90 -19.00
CA GLY A 264 -9.18 -6.73 -18.88
C GLY A 264 -9.99 -5.56 -18.32
N TRP A 265 -9.41 -4.87 -17.36
CA TRP A 265 -10.00 -3.67 -16.79
C TRP A 265 -9.18 -2.44 -17.16
N ASN A 266 -9.83 -1.46 -17.78
CA ASN A 266 -9.22 -0.20 -18.11
C ASN A 266 -9.70 0.87 -17.11
N PRO A 267 -8.79 1.46 -16.32
CA PRO A 267 -9.16 2.48 -15.32
C PRO A 267 -9.70 3.77 -15.94
N GLY A 268 -9.55 3.97 -17.24
CA GLY A 268 -9.94 5.17 -17.95
C GLY A 268 -9.05 6.36 -17.59
N ARG A 269 -9.64 7.58 -17.56
CA ARG A 269 -8.95 8.84 -17.23
C ARG A 269 -9.01 9.20 -15.74
N ALA A 270 -9.75 8.45 -14.94
CA ALA A 270 -9.87 8.72 -13.50
C ALA A 270 -8.53 8.43 -12.79
N ASP A 271 -8.09 9.38 -11.97
CA ASP A 271 -6.92 9.17 -11.12
C ASP A 271 -7.20 8.17 -9.98
N LYS A 272 -6.17 7.71 -9.30
CA LYS A 272 -6.29 6.73 -8.21
C LYS A 272 -7.23 7.21 -7.10
N LEU A 273 -7.15 8.49 -6.74
CA LEU A 273 -7.97 9.09 -5.69
C LEU A 273 -9.46 9.06 -6.06
N GLN A 274 -9.80 9.44 -7.29
CA GLN A 274 -11.18 9.39 -7.80
C GLN A 274 -11.72 7.95 -7.81
N ARG A 275 -10.88 6.99 -8.22
CA ARG A 275 -11.25 5.57 -8.22
C ARG A 275 -11.55 5.05 -6.82
N LEU A 276 -10.71 5.41 -5.85
CA LEU A 276 -10.91 5.05 -4.44
C LEU A 276 -12.17 5.71 -3.88
N HIS A 277 -12.47 6.97 -4.20
CA HIS A 277 -13.71 7.63 -3.77
C HIS A 277 -14.96 6.87 -4.23
N ILE A 278 -14.95 6.33 -5.45
CA ILE A 278 -16.08 5.52 -5.96
C ILE A 278 -16.20 4.22 -5.15
N ALA A 279 -15.11 3.50 -4.88
CA ALA A 279 -15.11 2.30 -4.05
C ALA A 279 -15.51 2.62 -2.60
N ALA A 280 -15.08 3.76 -2.07
CA ALA A 280 -15.41 4.22 -0.72
C ALA A 280 -16.92 4.35 -0.50
N THR A 281 -17.71 4.65 -1.53
CA THR A 281 -19.18 4.66 -1.41
C THR A 281 -19.76 3.30 -1.06
N VAL A 282 -19.19 2.21 -1.62
CA VAL A 282 -19.60 0.82 -1.34
C VAL A 282 -19.15 0.42 0.08
N ILE A 283 -17.94 0.83 0.46
CA ILE A 283 -17.38 0.56 1.80
C ILE A 283 -18.20 1.29 2.88
N ALA A 284 -18.45 2.58 2.69
CA ALA A 284 -19.25 3.39 3.61
C ALA A 284 -20.71 2.90 3.76
N ALA A 285 -21.27 2.27 2.71
CA ALA A 285 -22.56 1.62 2.77
C ALA A 285 -22.55 0.30 3.59
N GLY A 286 -21.39 -0.09 4.15
CA GLY A 286 -21.22 -1.31 4.94
C GLY A 286 -21.36 -2.61 4.13
N ARG A 287 -21.08 -2.51 2.82
CA ARG A 287 -21.19 -3.65 1.89
C ARG A 287 -19.88 -4.47 1.79
N VAL A 288 -18.76 -3.95 2.36
CA VAL A 288 -17.46 -4.61 2.34
C VAL A 288 -17.16 -5.19 3.71
N TRP A 289 -16.87 -6.48 3.72
CA TRP A 289 -16.54 -7.24 4.90
C TRP A 289 -15.12 -7.80 4.80
N MET A 290 -14.44 -7.83 5.94
CA MET A 290 -13.09 -8.40 6.06
C MET A 290 -13.06 -9.46 7.15
N PRO A 291 -12.24 -10.52 7.04
CA PRO A 291 -12.16 -11.56 8.06
C PRO A 291 -11.54 -11.02 9.36
N GLU A 292 -12.24 -11.23 10.49
CA GLU A 292 -11.75 -10.84 11.81
C GLU A 292 -10.58 -11.73 12.25
N SER A 293 -9.61 -11.12 12.92
CA SER A 293 -8.45 -11.83 13.49
C SER A 293 -8.87 -12.80 14.62
N GLY A 294 -8.24 -13.97 14.65
CA GLY A 294 -8.42 -14.92 15.74
C GLY A 294 -7.78 -14.50 17.05
N ASN A 295 -6.75 -13.67 16.97
CA ASN A 295 -5.92 -13.29 18.12
C ASN A 295 -6.27 -11.89 18.66
N ARG A 296 -6.87 -11.03 17.84
CA ARG A 296 -7.15 -9.63 18.17
C ARG A 296 -8.58 -9.27 17.75
N LYS A 297 -9.51 -9.33 18.71
CA LYS A 297 -10.92 -8.96 18.48
C LYS A 297 -11.04 -7.52 18.00
N GLY A 298 -11.86 -7.30 16.96
CA GLY A 298 -12.05 -5.97 16.36
C GLY A 298 -10.99 -5.58 15.33
N PHE A 299 -10.04 -6.45 15.04
CA PHE A 299 -9.03 -6.28 14.00
C PHE A 299 -9.22 -7.31 12.89
N VAL A 300 -8.79 -6.97 11.69
CA VAL A 300 -8.74 -7.93 10.57
C VAL A 300 -7.61 -8.94 10.76
N ARG A 301 -7.65 -10.04 10.02
CA ARG A 301 -6.54 -11.01 9.99
C ARG A 301 -5.25 -10.35 9.51
N ASP A 302 -4.12 -10.83 10.00
CA ASP A 302 -2.80 -10.24 9.77
C ASP A 302 -2.48 -10.11 8.26
N TRP A 303 -2.89 -11.08 7.44
CA TRP A 303 -2.70 -11.03 5.99
C TRP A 303 -3.60 -10.00 5.29
N ALA A 304 -4.73 -9.60 5.88
CA ALA A 304 -5.65 -8.59 5.35
C ALA A 304 -5.31 -7.16 5.82
N GLU A 305 -4.52 -7.02 6.89
CA GLU A 305 -4.17 -5.73 7.48
C GLU A 305 -3.42 -4.80 6.51
N PRO A 306 -2.47 -5.29 5.67
CA PRO A 306 -1.82 -4.42 4.69
C PRO A 306 -2.80 -3.77 3.71
N LEU A 307 -3.81 -4.52 3.24
CA LEU A 307 -4.85 -3.97 2.36
C LEU A 307 -5.66 -2.88 3.07
N VAL A 308 -6.12 -3.14 4.30
CA VAL A 308 -6.89 -2.17 5.09
C VAL A 308 -6.07 -0.92 5.34
N SER A 309 -4.81 -1.08 5.73
CA SER A 309 -3.90 0.04 5.97
C SER A 309 -3.71 0.88 4.70
N GLN A 310 -3.46 0.27 3.54
CA GLN A 310 -3.34 0.99 2.27
C GLN A 310 -4.63 1.76 1.93
N MET A 311 -5.81 1.14 2.06
CA MET A 311 -7.10 1.78 1.76
C MET A 311 -7.39 2.96 2.68
N CYS A 312 -7.10 2.82 3.99
CA CYS A 312 -7.40 3.82 4.99
C CYS A 312 -6.40 4.99 5.03
N SER A 313 -5.14 4.74 4.64
CA SER A 313 -4.08 5.76 4.67
C SER A 313 -3.82 6.43 3.31
N PHE A 314 -4.41 5.95 2.21
CA PHE A 314 -4.22 6.60 0.91
C PHE A 314 -4.76 8.05 0.91
N PRO A 315 -4.02 9.02 0.37
CA PRO A 315 -2.83 8.91 -0.49
C PRO A 315 -1.47 8.92 0.25
N GLN A 316 -1.43 8.76 1.57
CA GLN A 316 -0.21 8.89 2.38
C GLN A 316 0.54 7.56 2.58
N CYS A 317 -0.03 6.42 2.09
CA CYS A 317 0.62 5.12 2.17
C CYS A 317 1.90 5.04 1.31
N SER A 318 2.83 4.19 1.72
CA SER A 318 4.08 3.93 0.98
C SER A 318 3.87 3.05 -0.26
N HIS A 319 2.88 2.17 -0.19
CA HIS A 319 2.47 1.25 -1.26
C HIS A 319 0.95 1.29 -1.40
N ASP A 320 0.46 1.14 -2.61
CA ASP A 320 -0.97 1.22 -2.94
C ASP A 320 -1.46 0.07 -3.85
N ASP A 321 -0.61 -0.92 -4.12
CA ASP A 321 -0.87 -2.00 -5.06
C ASP A 321 -2.07 -2.87 -4.63
N LEU A 322 -2.16 -3.26 -3.34
CA LEU A 322 -3.31 -3.99 -2.81
C LEU A 322 -4.60 -3.18 -2.89
N MET A 323 -4.50 -1.88 -2.57
CA MET A 323 -5.64 -0.96 -2.69
C MET A 323 -6.11 -0.85 -4.14
N ASP A 324 -5.19 -0.72 -5.11
CA ASP A 324 -5.55 -0.66 -6.54
C ASP A 324 -6.23 -1.96 -6.99
N ALA A 325 -5.70 -3.13 -6.64
CA ALA A 325 -6.34 -4.42 -6.93
C ALA A 325 -7.74 -4.54 -6.30
N ALA A 326 -7.93 -4.08 -5.06
CA ALA A 326 -9.23 -4.10 -4.40
C ALA A 326 -10.22 -3.12 -5.03
N VAL A 327 -9.79 -1.89 -5.31
CA VAL A 327 -10.63 -0.86 -5.97
C VAL A 327 -11.11 -1.34 -7.33
N GLN A 328 -10.24 -2.01 -8.09
CA GLN A 328 -10.58 -2.61 -9.38
C GLN A 328 -11.72 -3.64 -9.23
N ALA A 329 -11.60 -4.58 -8.28
CA ALA A 329 -12.63 -5.58 -8.01
C ALA A 329 -13.95 -4.92 -7.57
N LEU A 330 -13.92 -4.03 -6.57
CA LEU A 330 -15.10 -3.37 -6.03
C LEU A 330 -15.83 -2.52 -7.08
N ARG A 331 -15.07 -1.83 -7.93
CA ARG A 331 -15.66 -1.07 -9.05
C ARG A 331 -16.30 -1.98 -10.07
N TYR A 332 -15.61 -3.06 -10.48
CA TYR A 332 -16.19 -4.03 -11.40
C TYR A 332 -17.52 -4.59 -10.86
N LEU A 333 -17.56 -4.98 -9.59
CA LEU A 333 -18.78 -5.49 -8.95
C LEU A 333 -19.89 -4.44 -8.86
N LYS A 334 -19.54 -3.17 -8.66
CA LYS A 334 -20.49 -2.06 -8.67
C LYS A 334 -21.03 -1.81 -10.08
N ASP A 335 -20.13 -1.71 -11.07
CA ASP A 335 -20.49 -1.37 -12.45
C ASP A 335 -21.30 -2.50 -13.12
N THR A 336 -21.17 -3.74 -12.66
CA THR A 336 -21.95 -4.90 -13.11
C THR A 336 -23.23 -5.15 -12.31
N GLY A 337 -23.55 -4.28 -11.33
CA GLY A 337 -24.80 -4.31 -10.59
C GLY A 337 -24.82 -5.19 -9.33
N TRP A 338 -23.75 -5.95 -9.02
CA TRP A 338 -23.68 -6.77 -7.82
C TRP A 338 -23.72 -5.95 -6.52
N LEU A 339 -23.18 -4.73 -6.54
CA LEU A 339 -23.06 -3.85 -5.38
C LEU A 339 -23.80 -2.52 -5.58
N GLU A 340 -24.92 -2.51 -6.30
CA GLU A 340 -25.75 -1.31 -6.43
C GLU A 340 -26.27 -0.82 -5.07
N ILE A 341 -26.08 0.47 -4.79
CA ILE A 341 -26.40 1.07 -3.48
C ILE A 341 -27.90 1.39 -3.35
N ASN A 342 -28.63 1.56 -4.46
CA ASN A 342 -29.98 2.13 -4.52
C ASN A 342 -31.08 1.14 -4.91
N ARG A 343 -30.85 -0.15 -5.06
CA ARG A 343 -31.92 -1.13 -5.33
C ARG A 343 -32.37 -1.80 -4.04
N ALA A 344 -33.62 -1.55 -3.63
CA ALA A 344 -34.31 -2.48 -2.77
C ALA A 344 -34.43 -3.83 -3.53
N PRO A 345 -34.15 -4.97 -2.90
CA PRO A 345 -34.29 -6.26 -3.57
C PRO A 345 -35.74 -6.42 -4.02
N LYS A 346 -35.96 -6.50 -5.34
CA LYS A 346 -37.23 -7.03 -5.87
C LYS A 346 -37.10 -8.53 -5.87
N GLU A 347 -38.06 -9.21 -5.32
CA GLU A 347 -38.11 -10.68 -5.25
C GLU A 347 -38.01 -11.38 -6.62
N ASP A 348 -38.23 -10.66 -7.72
CA ASP A 348 -38.25 -11.18 -9.08
C ASP A 348 -36.97 -10.89 -9.92
N ASP A 349 -35.98 -10.17 -9.38
CA ASP A 349 -34.79 -9.73 -10.17
C ASP A 349 -33.68 -10.81 -10.29
N TRP A 350 -33.87 -12.00 -9.72
CA TRP A 350 -32.82 -13.03 -9.66
C TRP A 350 -32.58 -13.73 -11.02
N ASP A 351 -33.63 -13.90 -11.82
CA ASP A 351 -33.52 -14.56 -13.13
C ASP A 351 -32.93 -13.62 -14.20
N ASP A 352 -33.32 -12.33 -14.19
CA ASP A 352 -32.89 -11.37 -15.22
C ASP A 352 -31.42 -10.97 -15.10
N THR A 353 -30.87 -10.90 -13.89
CA THR A 353 -29.45 -10.48 -13.68
C THR A 353 -28.49 -11.59 -14.11
N TYR A 354 -28.89 -12.85 -13.92
CA TYR A 354 -28.08 -14.01 -14.34
C TYR A 354 -28.05 -14.15 -15.86
N ASP A 355 -29.17 -13.85 -16.53
CA ASP A 355 -29.28 -13.86 -18.00
C ASP A 355 -28.59 -12.64 -18.64
N LEU A 356 -28.61 -11.47 -18.02
CA LEU A 356 -27.86 -10.28 -18.47
C LEU A 356 -26.34 -10.48 -18.41
N MET A 357 -25.84 -11.27 -17.46
CA MET A 357 -24.42 -11.63 -17.39
C MET A 357 -24.02 -12.67 -18.44
N LYS A 358 -24.91 -13.64 -18.74
CA LYS A 358 -24.69 -14.58 -19.85
C LYS A 358 -24.65 -13.87 -21.20
N THR A 359 -25.43 -12.80 -21.38
CA THR A 359 -25.53 -12.08 -22.66
C THR A 359 -24.56 -10.92 -22.82
N ARG A 360 -24.14 -10.25 -21.72
CA ARG A 360 -23.21 -9.11 -21.74
C ARG A 360 -21.76 -9.46 -21.46
N GLY A 361 -21.50 -10.60 -20.82
CA GLY A 361 -20.15 -11.00 -20.41
C GLY A 361 -19.34 -11.76 -21.46
N ASN A 362 -19.91 -12.11 -22.60
CA ASN A 362 -19.18 -12.82 -23.65
C ASN A 362 -19.43 -12.20 -25.03
N PRO A 363 -18.66 -11.17 -25.43
CA PRO A 363 -18.74 -10.61 -26.78
C PRO A 363 -18.27 -11.60 -27.88
N TYR A 364 -17.87 -12.83 -27.54
CA TYR A 364 -17.37 -13.86 -28.46
C TYR A 364 -18.18 -15.15 -28.42
N ALA A 365 -19.39 -15.15 -27.86
CA ALA A 365 -20.31 -16.27 -28.01
C ALA A 365 -21.03 -16.16 -29.36
N GLN A 366 -20.28 -16.33 -30.46
CA GLN A 366 -20.70 -16.78 -31.77
C GLN A 366 -19.69 -17.79 -32.29
#